data_f30a0fec67253f81c6ead6907464111d
#
_entry.id   f30a0fec67253f81c6ead6907464111d
#
_cell.length_a   1.000
_cell.length_b   1.000
_cell.length_c   1.000
_cell.angle_alpha   90.00
_cell.angle_beta   90.00
_cell.angle_gamma   90.00
#
_symmetry.space_group_name_H-M   'P 1'
#
loop_
_entity.id
_entity.type
_entity.pdbx_description
1 polymer ?
#
loop_
_entity_poly.entity_id
_entity_poly.type
_entity_poly.pdbx_seq_one_letter_code
_entity_poly.pdbx_strand_id
1 'polypeptide(L)'
;AAIQAGRAGAKTLLVERGAQLGGTTTTGGVSFPGLFDAWGKQVIAGIGWELVKESVELDGGTLPNFARVPQRHWQNQVLTNQFLYALLAEEKCTKAGVEIAYYEFPQAVTKTESGWTVNCVGFGTRRRVNCKQIIDCTGGAEVVGMVGFSRLREEERQPGSYLYRLGDGHEPGRTRLNRLYVHGADSTNSR
;
A
#
# COMPACT_ATOMS: atom_id res chain seq x y z
N ALA A 1 -1.41 -0.76 -9.53
CA ALA A 1 -1.35 0.04 -10.77
C ALA A 1 -0.08 -0.30 -11.57
N ALA A 2 1.14 -0.08 -11.03
CA ALA A 2 2.40 -0.26 -11.75
C ALA A 2 2.59 -1.67 -12.32
N ILE A 3 2.35 -2.72 -11.52
CA ILE A 3 2.42 -4.11 -11.97
C ILE A 3 1.52 -4.35 -13.19
N GLN A 4 0.29 -3.84 -13.15
CA GLN A 4 -0.64 -4.01 -14.28
C GLN A 4 -0.18 -3.24 -15.51
N ALA A 5 0.35 -2.04 -15.34
CA ALA A 5 0.89 -1.25 -16.45
C ALA A 5 2.07 -1.97 -17.12
N GLY A 6 3.00 -2.50 -16.32
CA GLY A 6 4.12 -3.31 -16.82
C GLY A 6 3.65 -4.58 -17.52
N ARG A 7 2.73 -5.35 -16.93
CA ARG A 7 2.14 -6.56 -17.56
C ARG A 7 1.43 -6.25 -18.88
N ALA A 8 0.90 -5.03 -19.03
CA ALA A 8 0.30 -4.54 -20.28
C ALA A 8 1.33 -4.03 -21.30
N GLY A 9 2.62 -4.16 -21.03
CA GLY A 9 3.71 -3.74 -21.93
C GLY A 9 4.04 -2.25 -21.88
N ALA A 10 3.50 -1.48 -20.93
CA ALA A 10 3.85 -0.09 -20.80
C ALA A 10 5.22 0.07 -20.11
N LYS A 11 6.09 0.93 -20.66
CA LYS A 11 7.31 1.34 -19.96
C LYS A 11 6.91 2.14 -18.72
N THR A 12 7.11 1.57 -17.56
CA THR A 12 6.57 2.08 -16.29
C THR A 12 7.68 2.40 -15.31
N LEU A 13 7.62 3.61 -14.73
CA LEU A 13 8.39 4.01 -13.57
C LEU A 13 7.45 4.14 -12.37
N LEU A 14 7.75 3.44 -11.29
CA LEU A 14 7.10 3.59 -9.98
C LEU A 14 7.98 4.46 -9.09
N VAL A 15 7.45 5.60 -8.69
CA VAL A 15 8.13 6.50 -7.74
C VAL A 15 7.54 6.25 -6.35
N GLU A 16 8.39 5.85 -5.41
CA GLU A 16 8.01 5.53 -4.03
C GLU A 16 8.78 6.43 -3.06
N ARG A 17 8.05 7.12 -2.20
CA ARG A 17 8.64 8.01 -1.21
C ARG A 17 9.36 7.27 -0.09
N GLY A 18 8.90 6.09 0.24
CA GLY A 18 9.43 5.26 1.32
C GLY A 18 10.58 4.35 0.88
N ALA A 19 11.00 3.51 1.81
CA ALA A 19 12.03 2.50 1.63
C ALA A 19 11.49 1.19 1.05
N GLN A 20 10.17 1.03 1.00
CA GLN A 20 9.53 -0.20 0.59
C GLN A 20 8.15 0.06 0.00
N LEU A 21 7.70 -0.83 -0.88
CA LEU A 21 6.37 -0.78 -1.46
C LEU A 21 5.29 -1.22 -0.47
N GLY A 22 4.02 -0.84 -0.73
CA GLY A 22 2.85 -1.31 0.00
C GLY A 22 2.17 -0.27 0.90
N GLY A 23 2.82 0.85 1.17
CA GLY A 23 2.24 1.99 1.89
C GLY A 23 1.60 1.59 3.21
N THR A 24 0.28 1.71 3.32
CA THR A 24 -0.50 1.42 4.54
C THR A 24 -0.26 -0.01 5.05
N THR A 25 -0.18 -0.99 4.17
CA THR A 25 -0.03 -2.41 4.55
C THR A 25 1.37 -2.74 5.06
N THR A 26 2.38 -2.00 4.64
CA THR A 26 3.79 -2.24 4.96
C THR A 26 4.34 -1.18 5.90
N THR A 27 4.73 -0.02 5.38
CA THR A 27 5.28 1.10 6.15
C THR A 27 4.30 1.62 7.21
N GLY A 28 3.01 1.65 6.88
CA GLY A 28 1.96 2.06 7.82
C GLY A 28 1.60 1.00 8.86
N GLY A 29 2.13 -0.24 8.75
CA GLY A 29 1.93 -1.32 9.72
C GLY A 29 0.52 -1.91 9.77
N VAL A 30 -0.41 -1.47 8.92
CA VAL A 30 -1.77 -2.02 8.84
C VAL A 30 -1.78 -3.29 7.99
N SER A 31 -1.10 -4.32 8.46
CA SER A 31 -0.83 -5.58 7.74
C SER A 31 -2.01 -6.56 7.76
N PHE A 32 -3.21 -6.08 7.57
CA PHE A 32 -4.44 -6.87 7.54
C PHE A 32 -5.41 -6.36 6.48
N PRO A 33 -5.01 -6.43 5.22
CA PRO A 33 -5.90 -6.03 4.14
C PRO A 33 -7.22 -6.82 4.22
N GLY A 34 -8.24 -6.19 3.80
CA GLY A 34 -9.61 -6.70 3.74
C GLY A 34 -10.54 -5.57 3.38
N LEU A 35 -11.80 -5.82 3.04
CA LEU A 35 -12.40 -7.14 2.92
C LEU A 35 -12.32 -7.63 1.49
N PHE A 36 -12.03 -8.91 1.30
CA PHE A 36 -12.00 -9.53 -0.04
C PHE A 36 -13.30 -10.23 -0.40
N ASP A 37 -14.20 -10.36 0.58
CA ASP A 37 -15.44 -11.10 0.45
C ASP A 37 -16.67 -10.26 0.80
N ALA A 38 -17.79 -10.68 0.24
CA ALA A 38 -19.11 -10.23 0.61
C ALA A 38 -20.11 -11.38 0.40
N TRP A 39 -21.10 -11.47 1.26
CA TRP A 39 -22.20 -12.46 1.16
C TRP A 39 -21.74 -13.92 1.01
N GLY A 40 -20.66 -14.29 1.68
CA GLY A 40 -20.08 -15.65 1.61
C GLY A 40 -19.38 -15.96 0.28
N LYS A 41 -18.97 -14.96 -0.47
CA LYS A 41 -18.24 -15.11 -1.74
C LYS A 41 -17.06 -14.15 -1.79
N GLN A 42 -15.97 -14.60 -2.38
CA GLN A 42 -14.87 -13.68 -2.72
C GLN A 42 -15.32 -12.77 -3.87
N VAL A 43 -15.26 -11.44 -3.64
CA VAL A 43 -15.67 -10.41 -4.61
C VAL A 43 -14.50 -9.57 -5.10
N ILE A 44 -13.39 -9.56 -4.38
CA ILE A 44 -12.16 -8.86 -4.74
C ILE A 44 -11.06 -9.89 -5.02
N ALA A 45 -10.47 -9.79 -6.21
CA ALA A 45 -9.37 -10.62 -6.68
C ALA A 45 -8.34 -9.76 -7.45
N GLY A 46 -7.47 -10.39 -8.24
CA GLY A 46 -6.44 -9.72 -9.03
C GLY A 46 -5.15 -9.48 -8.25
N ILE A 47 -4.35 -8.51 -8.67
CA ILE A 47 -2.97 -8.29 -8.18
C ILE A 47 -2.90 -8.09 -6.68
N GLY A 48 -3.84 -7.37 -6.09
CA GLY A 48 -3.89 -7.18 -4.63
C GLY A 48 -4.08 -8.51 -3.89
N TRP A 49 -4.97 -9.34 -4.40
CA TRP A 49 -5.19 -10.69 -3.85
C TRP A 49 -4.01 -11.63 -4.10
N GLU A 50 -3.37 -11.57 -5.28
CA GLU A 50 -2.13 -12.32 -5.55
C GLU A 50 -1.07 -12.06 -4.49
N LEU A 51 -0.81 -10.78 -4.17
CA LEU A 51 0.17 -10.38 -3.17
C LEU A 51 -0.19 -10.89 -1.76
N VAL A 52 -1.45 -10.76 -1.38
CA VAL A 52 -1.94 -11.21 -0.07
C VAL A 52 -1.80 -12.72 0.05
N LYS A 53 -2.29 -13.46 -0.94
CA LYS A 53 -2.26 -14.92 -0.96
C LYS A 53 -0.83 -15.44 -0.86
N GLU A 54 0.08 -14.98 -1.71
CA GLU A 54 1.48 -15.41 -1.71
C GLU A 54 2.20 -15.02 -0.40
N SER A 55 1.89 -13.83 0.15
CA SER A 55 2.47 -13.41 1.45
C SER A 55 2.04 -14.35 2.58
N VAL A 56 0.77 -14.77 2.60
CA VAL A 56 0.25 -15.70 3.61
C VAL A 56 0.85 -17.10 3.42
N GLU A 57 0.95 -17.58 2.19
CA GLU A 57 1.54 -18.89 1.86
C GLU A 57 3.02 -18.97 2.26
N LEU A 58 3.80 -17.93 1.96
CA LEU A 58 5.22 -17.86 2.34
C LEU A 58 5.45 -17.77 3.85
N ASP A 59 4.53 -17.14 4.57
CA ASP A 59 4.59 -17.02 6.03
C ASP A 59 4.05 -18.28 6.74
N GLY A 60 3.64 -19.31 6.00
CA GLY A 60 3.05 -20.54 6.55
C GLY A 60 1.67 -20.32 7.17
N GLY A 61 1.01 -19.24 6.85
CA GLY A 61 -0.31 -18.88 7.35
C GLY A 61 -1.45 -19.58 6.60
N THR A 62 -2.67 -19.26 7.01
CA THR A 62 -3.89 -19.79 6.38
C THR A 62 -4.81 -18.65 5.95
N LEU A 63 -5.44 -18.83 4.79
CA LEU A 63 -6.42 -17.89 4.29
C LEU A 63 -7.79 -18.13 4.95
N PRO A 64 -8.60 -17.08 5.14
CA PRO A 64 -9.96 -17.24 5.66
C PRO A 64 -10.86 -18.01 4.67
N ASN A 65 -11.82 -18.73 5.21
CA ASN A 65 -12.84 -19.37 4.40
C ASN A 65 -13.98 -18.38 4.13
N PHE A 66 -13.97 -17.76 2.96
CA PHE A 66 -14.97 -16.77 2.56
C PHE A 66 -16.39 -17.32 2.37
N ALA A 67 -16.58 -18.64 2.31
CA ALA A 67 -17.93 -19.23 2.32
C ALA A 67 -18.63 -19.10 3.67
N ARG A 68 -17.88 -18.79 4.73
CA ARG A 68 -18.45 -18.49 6.03
C ARG A 68 -18.73 -17.01 6.14
N VAL A 69 -20.02 -16.64 6.24
CA VAL A 69 -20.38 -15.24 6.51
C VAL A 69 -19.97 -14.91 7.95
N PRO A 70 -19.07 -13.96 8.17
CA PRO A 70 -18.59 -13.64 9.49
C PRO A 70 -19.65 -12.88 10.29
N GLN A 71 -19.68 -13.07 11.61
CA GLN A 71 -20.53 -12.28 12.49
C GLN A 71 -20.08 -10.82 12.57
N ARG A 72 -18.78 -10.59 12.40
CA ARG A 72 -18.17 -9.26 12.38
C ARG A 72 -17.24 -9.14 11.17
N HIS A 73 -17.30 -8.01 10.48
CA HIS A 73 -16.56 -7.75 9.24
C HIS A 73 -15.05 -8.04 9.34
N TRP A 74 -14.44 -7.80 10.48
CA TRP A 74 -13.00 -7.99 10.66
C TRP A 74 -12.57 -9.46 10.76
N GLN A 75 -13.49 -10.43 10.95
CA GLN A 75 -13.15 -11.85 11.09
C GLN A 75 -12.57 -12.47 9.80
N ASN A 76 -12.92 -11.91 8.64
CA ASN A 76 -12.37 -12.32 7.33
C ASN A 76 -11.21 -11.43 6.84
N GLN A 77 -10.68 -10.54 7.69
CA GLN A 77 -9.44 -9.85 7.37
C GLN A 77 -8.28 -10.84 7.27
N VAL A 78 -7.43 -10.65 6.28
CA VAL A 78 -6.27 -11.52 6.05
C VAL A 78 -5.06 -10.90 6.73
N LEU A 79 -4.49 -11.62 7.69
CA LEU A 79 -3.23 -11.22 8.30
C LEU A 79 -2.09 -11.49 7.33
N THR A 80 -1.29 -10.49 7.03
CA THR A 80 -0.12 -10.63 6.16
C THR A 80 1.15 -10.25 6.92
N ASN A 81 2.25 -10.88 6.55
CA ASN A 81 3.57 -10.43 6.95
C ASN A 81 3.97 -9.23 6.10
N GLN A 82 4.08 -8.05 6.72
CA GLN A 82 4.37 -6.80 6.01
C GLN A 82 5.68 -6.82 5.24
N PHE A 83 6.69 -7.55 5.71
CA PHE A 83 7.99 -7.63 5.04
C PHE A 83 7.92 -8.52 3.80
N LEU A 84 7.27 -9.68 3.92
CA LEU A 84 7.03 -10.56 2.77
C LEU A 84 6.14 -9.89 1.73
N TYR A 85 5.13 -9.15 2.17
CA TYR A 85 4.27 -8.38 1.26
C TYR A 85 5.06 -7.33 0.48
N ALA A 86 5.95 -6.59 1.14
CA ALA A 86 6.81 -5.59 0.48
C ALA A 86 7.76 -6.24 -0.53
N LEU A 87 8.41 -7.35 -0.13
CA LEU A 87 9.30 -8.13 -0.99
C LEU A 87 8.60 -8.64 -2.25
N LEU A 88 7.42 -9.25 -2.08
CA LEU A 88 6.61 -9.74 -3.20
C LEU A 88 6.13 -8.62 -4.12
N ALA A 89 5.77 -7.47 -3.57
CA ALA A 89 5.38 -6.32 -4.36
C ALA A 89 6.52 -5.83 -5.25
N GLU A 90 7.74 -5.77 -4.72
CA GLU A 90 8.95 -5.42 -5.47
C GLU A 90 9.28 -6.46 -6.53
N GLU A 91 9.26 -7.74 -6.16
CA GLU A 91 9.49 -8.84 -7.09
C GLU A 91 8.51 -8.83 -8.27
N LYS A 92 7.21 -8.63 -8.00
CA LYS A 92 6.20 -8.56 -9.06
C LYS A 92 6.36 -7.33 -9.94
N CYS A 93 6.78 -6.20 -9.39
CA CYS A 93 7.12 -5.02 -10.18
C CYS A 93 8.30 -5.32 -11.10
N THR A 94 9.38 -5.88 -10.58
CA THR A 94 10.58 -6.25 -11.35
C THR A 94 10.26 -7.26 -12.45
N LYS A 95 9.51 -8.32 -12.14
CA LYS A 95 9.05 -9.31 -13.12
C LYS A 95 8.16 -8.71 -14.21
N ALA A 96 7.44 -7.64 -13.90
CA ALA A 96 6.63 -6.90 -14.88
C ALA A 96 7.43 -5.82 -15.66
N GLY A 97 8.74 -5.73 -15.46
CA GLY A 97 9.58 -4.73 -16.13
C GLY A 97 9.37 -3.30 -15.64
N VAL A 98 8.88 -3.12 -14.42
CA VAL A 98 8.70 -1.82 -13.80
C VAL A 98 10.02 -1.35 -13.19
N GLU A 99 10.47 -0.15 -13.55
CA GLU A 99 11.54 0.54 -12.85
C GLU A 99 11.01 1.12 -11.53
N ILE A 100 11.73 0.96 -10.42
CA ILE A 100 11.34 1.49 -9.11
C ILE A 100 12.35 2.52 -8.67
N ALA A 101 11.86 3.71 -8.29
CA ALA A 101 12.65 4.79 -7.70
C ALA A 101 12.21 4.99 -6.25
N TYR A 102 12.98 4.45 -5.32
CA TYR A 102 12.76 4.62 -3.90
C TYR A 102 13.28 5.95 -3.38
N TYR A 103 12.71 6.40 -2.26
CA TYR A 103 13.05 7.66 -1.60
C TYR A 103 12.90 8.89 -2.51
N GLU A 104 12.08 8.78 -3.53
CA GLU A 104 11.75 9.89 -4.42
C GLU A 104 10.26 10.22 -4.33
N PHE A 105 9.93 11.49 -4.50
CA PHE A 105 8.53 11.93 -4.57
C PHE A 105 8.38 13.09 -5.56
N PRO A 106 7.20 13.25 -6.18
CA PRO A 106 6.95 14.34 -7.10
C PRO A 106 6.92 15.67 -6.34
N GLN A 107 7.69 16.64 -6.81
CA GLN A 107 7.69 18.01 -6.30
C GLN A 107 6.84 18.94 -7.15
N ALA A 108 6.85 18.73 -8.47
CA ALA A 108 6.06 19.50 -9.42
C ALA A 108 5.66 18.64 -10.61
N VAL A 109 4.47 18.89 -11.11
CA VAL A 109 3.91 18.22 -12.29
C VAL A 109 3.40 19.28 -13.26
N THR A 110 3.84 19.21 -14.50
CA THR A 110 3.48 20.16 -15.54
C THR A 110 2.93 19.41 -16.75
N LYS A 111 1.80 19.83 -17.26
CA LYS A 111 1.23 19.31 -18.51
C LYS A 111 2.04 19.82 -19.70
N THR A 112 2.30 18.95 -20.67
CA THR A 112 2.94 19.26 -21.94
C THR A 112 2.03 18.90 -23.10
N GLU A 113 2.39 19.24 -24.32
CA GLU A 113 1.61 18.85 -25.52
C GLU A 113 1.50 17.33 -25.68
N SER A 114 2.56 16.59 -25.32
CA SER A 114 2.66 15.13 -25.51
C SER A 114 2.42 14.30 -24.24
N GLY A 115 2.10 14.93 -23.11
CA GLY A 115 1.91 14.23 -21.83
C GLY A 115 2.24 15.11 -20.64
N TRP A 116 3.20 14.69 -19.83
CA TRP A 116 3.54 15.32 -18.56
C TRP A 116 5.04 15.33 -18.30
N THR A 117 5.49 16.39 -17.66
CA THR A 117 6.81 16.45 -17.03
C THR A 117 6.62 16.42 -15.52
N VAL A 118 7.27 15.45 -14.86
CA VAL A 118 7.28 15.30 -13.41
C VAL A 118 8.68 15.55 -12.90
N ASN A 119 8.84 16.52 -12.03
CA ASN A 119 10.08 16.75 -11.31
C ASN A 119 10.00 16.02 -9.97
N CYS A 120 10.84 15.03 -9.76
CA CYS A 120 10.96 14.28 -8.52
C CYS A 120 12.21 14.74 -7.76
N VAL A 121 12.12 14.67 -6.44
CA VAL A 121 13.22 14.93 -5.52
C VAL A 121 13.33 13.79 -4.53
N GLY A 122 14.54 13.53 -4.08
CA GLY A 122 14.84 12.50 -3.09
C GLY A 122 16.13 12.83 -2.35
N PHE A 123 16.72 11.87 -1.65
CA PHE A 123 17.97 12.05 -0.93
C PHE A 123 19.13 12.28 -1.91
N GLY A 124 19.51 13.55 -2.08
CA GLY A 124 20.61 13.94 -2.97
C GLY A 124 20.33 13.79 -4.46
N THR A 125 19.10 13.47 -4.84
CA THR A 125 18.70 13.26 -6.22
C THR A 125 17.63 14.25 -6.67
N ARG A 126 17.74 14.65 -7.95
CA ARG A 126 16.69 15.36 -8.66
C ARG A 126 16.50 14.67 -10.00
N ARG A 127 15.29 14.22 -10.26
CA ARG A 127 14.95 13.50 -11.48
C ARG A 127 13.84 14.24 -12.21
N ARG A 128 14.01 14.41 -13.52
CA ARG A 128 12.94 14.88 -14.40
C ARG A 128 12.44 13.70 -15.23
N VAL A 129 11.18 13.42 -15.16
CA VAL A 129 10.52 12.34 -15.90
C VAL A 129 9.54 12.94 -16.88
N ASN A 130 9.68 12.61 -18.17
CA ASN A 130 8.67 12.90 -19.18
C ASN A 130 7.87 11.64 -19.43
N CYS A 131 6.56 11.71 -19.30
CA CYS A 131 5.67 10.56 -19.44
C CYS A 131 4.37 10.94 -20.15
N LYS A 132 3.73 9.95 -20.77
CA LYS A 132 2.43 10.13 -21.43
C LYS A 132 1.28 10.17 -20.43
N GLN A 133 1.37 9.38 -19.38
CA GLN A 133 0.32 9.20 -18.37
C GLN A 133 0.92 9.18 -16.97
N ILE A 134 0.13 9.64 -16.01
CA ILE A 134 0.43 9.55 -14.58
C ILE A 134 -0.73 8.85 -13.90
N ILE A 135 -0.42 7.93 -13.00
CA ILE A 135 -1.39 7.32 -12.10
C ILE A 135 -1.03 7.76 -10.68
N ASP A 136 -1.88 8.57 -10.08
CA ASP A 136 -1.68 9.04 -8.72
C ASP A 136 -2.06 7.94 -7.71
N CYS A 137 -1.04 7.41 -7.04
CA CYS A 137 -1.18 6.42 -5.96
C CYS A 137 -0.56 6.94 -4.66
N THR A 138 -0.47 8.24 -4.48
CA THR A 138 0.20 8.89 -3.33
C THR A 138 -0.54 8.72 -2.00
N GLY A 139 -1.78 8.23 -2.03
CA GLY A 139 -2.65 8.09 -0.86
C GLY A 139 -3.37 9.38 -0.47
N GLY A 140 -2.73 10.53 -0.65
CA GLY A 140 -3.31 11.85 -0.39
C GLY A 140 -3.75 12.62 -1.65
N ALA A 141 -3.76 11.97 -2.83
CA ALA A 141 -4.01 12.60 -4.13
C ALA A 141 -3.09 13.81 -4.38
N GLU A 142 -1.81 13.66 -4.05
CA GLU A 142 -0.86 14.78 -4.09
C GLU A 142 -0.64 15.29 -5.52
N VAL A 143 -0.50 14.38 -6.49
CA VAL A 143 -0.34 14.73 -7.90
C VAL A 143 -1.60 15.41 -8.45
N VAL A 144 -2.78 14.91 -8.07
CA VAL A 144 -4.08 15.52 -8.43
C VAL A 144 -4.11 16.99 -7.98
N GLY A 145 -3.66 17.27 -6.76
CA GLY A 145 -3.56 18.64 -6.25
C GLY A 145 -2.51 19.49 -6.97
N MET A 146 -1.37 18.89 -7.34
CA MET A 146 -0.30 19.61 -8.07
C MET A 146 -0.73 20.08 -9.46
N VAL A 147 -1.65 19.34 -10.10
CA VAL A 147 -2.19 19.71 -11.42
C VAL A 147 -3.45 20.59 -11.34
N GLY A 148 -3.78 21.07 -10.13
CA GLY A 148 -4.83 22.06 -9.93
C GLY A 148 -6.26 21.54 -9.77
N PHE A 149 -6.45 20.21 -9.64
CA PHE A 149 -7.76 19.66 -9.31
C PHE A 149 -8.09 19.80 -7.82
N SER A 150 -9.36 19.99 -7.52
CA SER A 150 -9.84 19.98 -6.15
C SER A 150 -9.74 18.57 -5.55
N ARG A 151 -9.42 18.52 -4.25
CA ARG A 151 -9.37 17.29 -3.47
C ARG A 151 -10.37 17.39 -2.33
N LEU A 152 -11.15 16.33 -2.13
CA LEU A 152 -11.95 16.24 -0.91
C LEU A 152 -11.02 16.02 0.28
N ARG A 153 -11.16 16.84 1.29
CA ARG A 153 -10.49 16.68 2.58
C ARG A 153 -11.55 16.77 3.66
N GLU A 154 -11.63 15.73 4.46
CA GLU A 154 -12.50 15.74 5.62
C GLU A 154 -11.92 16.66 6.68
N GLU A 155 -12.79 17.43 7.35
CA GLU A 155 -12.40 18.27 8.47
C GLU A 155 -12.07 17.43 9.70
N GLU A 156 -12.81 16.33 9.90
CA GLU A 156 -12.55 15.35 10.94
C GLU A 156 -11.39 14.44 10.53
N ARG A 157 -10.41 14.33 11.40
CA ARG A 157 -9.26 13.44 11.22
C ARG A 157 -9.45 12.19 12.06
N GLN A 158 -9.05 11.06 11.49
CA GLN A 158 -8.92 9.85 12.28
C GLN A 158 -7.87 10.08 13.39
N PRO A 159 -8.14 9.62 14.61
CA PRO A 159 -7.14 9.65 15.67
C PRO A 159 -5.92 8.83 15.27
N GLY A 160 -4.75 9.24 15.75
CA GLY A 160 -3.53 8.48 15.57
C GLY A 160 -3.66 7.09 16.20
N SER A 161 -3.07 6.08 15.56
CA SER A 161 -3.05 4.72 16.09
C SER A 161 -1.61 4.27 16.31
N TYR A 162 -1.37 3.62 17.44
CA TYR A 162 -0.12 2.95 17.74
C TYR A 162 -0.28 1.45 17.48
N LEU A 163 0.65 0.88 16.73
CA LEU A 163 0.70 -0.54 16.48
C LEU A 163 1.88 -1.12 17.26
N TYR A 164 1.57 -2.02 18.17
CA TYR A 164 2.57 -2.72 18.96
C TYR A 164 2.66 -4.17 18.52
N ARG A 165 3.87 -4.67 18.40
CA ARG A 165 4.14 -6.08 18.27
C ARG A 165 4.54 -6.60 19.64
N LEU A 166 3.71 -7.44 20.25
CA LEU A 166 4.05 -8.15 21.46
C LEU A 166 4.62 -9.51 21.03
N GLY A 167 5.87 -9.76 21.36
CA GLY A 167 6.48 -11.07 21.24
C GLY A 167 6.35 -11.79 22.56
N ASP A 168 5.74 -12.94 22.58
CA ASP A 168 5.90 -13.93 23.60
C ASP A 168 7.25 -14.61 23.35
N GLY A 169 8.22 -14.23 24.11
CA GLY A 169 9.67 -14.35 23.94
C GLY A 169 10.27 -15.75 23.78
N HIS A 170 9.62 -16.83 23.35
CA HIS A 170 10.25 -18.16 23.37
C HIS A 170 9.76 -19.22 22.37
N GLU A 171 9.23 -18.84 21.19
CA GLU A 171 9.12 -19.86 20.14
C GLU A 171 9.77 -19.41 18.83
N PRO A 172 10.86 -20.05 18.38
CA PRO A 172 11.43 -19.83 17.05
C PRO A 172 10.39 -20.26 15.99
N GLY A 173 9.93 -19.33 15.17
CA GLY A 173 9.08 -19.60 14.02
C GLY A 173 7.60 -19.23 14.16
N ARG A 174 7.13 -18.80 15.31
CA ARG A 174 5.75 -18.30 15.47
C ARG A 174 5.72 -16.92 16.11
N THR A 175 5.84 -15.90 15.30
CA THR A 175 5.51 -14.55 15.75
C THR A 175 4.01 -14.36 15.66
N ARG A 176 3.29 -14.59 16.74
CA ARG A 176 1.88 -14.14 16.83
C ARG A 176 1.88 -12.63 16.89
N LEU A 177 1.34 -12.00 15.85
CA LEU A 177 0.98 -10.59 15.87
C LEU A 177 -0.25 -10.42 16.79
N ASN A 178 -0.02 -10.24 18.09
CA ASN A 178 -1.06 -9.77 18.98
C ASN A 178 -1.18 -8.26 18.76
N ARG A 179 -2.30 -7.84 18.19
CA ARG A 179 -2.60 -6.42 17.97
C ARG A 179 -3.29 -5.86 19.20
N LEU A 180 -2.65 -4.90 19.82
CA LEU A 180 -3.33 -4.02 20.74
C LEU A 180 -3.66 -2.72 20.00
N TYR A 181 -4.93 -2.50 19.69
CA TYR A 181 -5.40 -1.19 19.26
C TYR A 181 -5.58 -0.35 20.50
N VAL A 182 -4.69 0.59 20.73
CA VAL A 182 -4.97 1.66 21.68
C VAL A 182 -5.61 2.82 20.90
N HIS A 183 -6.93 2.85 20.87
CA HIS A 183 -7.64 4.07 20.53
C HIS A 183 -7.42 5.06 21.70
N GLY A 184 -6.49 5.95 21.53
CA GLY A 184 -6.13 6.81 22.62
C GLY A 184 -5.52 8.12 22.23
N ALA A 185 -6.03 8.74 21.19
CA ALA A 185 -5.89 10.19 21.07
C ALA A 185 -7.29 10.74 20.83
N ASP A 186 -7.85 11.32 21.85
CA ASP A 186 -8.96 12.24 21.70
C ASP A 186 -8.57 13.26 20.63
N SER A 187 -9.35 13.33 19.56
CA SER A 187 -9.10 14.23 18.43
C SER A 187 -9.10 15.71 18.85
N THR A 188 -9.51 15.99 20.08
CA THR A 188 -9.52 17.33 20.67
C THR A 188 -8.17 17.77 21.23
N ASN A 189 -7.18 16.88 21.37
CA ASN A 189 -5.87 17.17 21.96
C ASN A 189 -4.69 17.25 20.98
N SER A 190 -4.93 17.33 19.68
CA SER A 190 -3.89 17.64 18.70
C SER A 190 -3.77 19.17 18.54
N ARG A 191 -3.18 19.83 19.52
CA ARG A 191 -2.59 21.16 19.36
C ARG A 191 -1.09 21.05 19.30
#